data_409269e20d81e2e29adbe2078b8f7f4f
#
_entry.id   409269e20d81e2e29adbe2078b8f7f4f
#
_cell.length_a   1.000
_cell.length_b   1.000
_cell.length_c   1.000
_cell.angle_alpha   90.00
_cell.angle_beta   90.00
_cell.angle_gamma   90.00
#
_symmetry.space_group_name_H-M   'P 1'
#
loop_
_entity.id
_entity.type
_entity.pdbx_description
1 polymer ?
#
loop_
_entity_poly.entity_id
_entity_poly.type
_entity_poly.pdbx_seq_one_letter_code
_entity_poly.pdbx_strand_id
1 'polypeptide(L)'
;YTVANPYEGAFAQGAFGASDLPAPDTPPRPAGAITITLLLPMSSADENVRALANTLLQAAQLALFDVARPELLLRVQDTGGTPVGARTAARLALAASTDLIIGPLFATSVQAVAPVLAAASAPALAFSNDRSVASRNIWLLGFIPEDNIDRAIAQTIGQGLTRFGALLPQGEYGERLGRALDERIARYGGELVQVEIYPPDAPGMFDPVKRLAQYETRRAAHAEEMARLEAEAKLLAPPEMASENPFDSIRDIAPELVSNYEALKRVETLGEIPYDAVFMPEGGLALRNLAPLLPYFDVDPRRVKFVGTGLWDDPELGQEPPLHGGWYAAPDAALWRKFSDHYADKFQTRPARLAS
;
A
#
# COMPACT_ATOMS: atom_id res chain seq x y z
N TYR A 1 -34.39 -7.50 -4.10
CA TYR A 1 -34.77 -6.37 -4.96
C TYR A 1 -33.65 -6.18 -5.98
N THR A 2 -33.91 -6.61 -7.21
CA THR A 2 -33.06 -6.33 -8.37
C THR A 2 -33.32 -4.89 -8.75
N VAL A 3 -32.37 -3.99 -8.51
CA VAL A 3 -32.45 -2.62 -9.02
C VAL A 3 -32.18 -2.73 -10.53
N ALA A 4 -33.23 -2.72 -11.32
CA ALA A 4 -33.11 -2.67 -12.77
C ALA A 4 -32.45 -1.33 -13.15
N ASN A 5 -31.36 -1.40 -13.91
CA ASN A 5 -30.76 -0.22 -14.53
C ASN A 5 -31.66 0.21 -15.70
N PRO A 6 -32.38 1.35 -15.65
CA PRO A 6 -33.28 1.76 -16.69
C PRO A 6 -32.60 2.19 -18.00
N TYR A 7 -31.28 2.11 -18.09
CA TYR A 7 -30.49 2.63 -19.23
C TYR A 7 -29.63 1.58 -19.94
N GLU A 8 -29.90 0.30 -19.76
CA GLU A 8 -29.12 -0.79 -20.38
C GLU A 8 -29.10 -0.82 -21.92
N GLY A 9 -29.85 0.04 -22.59
CA GLY A 9 -29.91 0.13 -24.06
C GLY A 9 -29.41 1.45 -24.67
N ALA A 10 -29.18 2.50 -23.89
CA ALA A 10 -28.99 3.86 -24.44
C ALA A 10 -27.53 4.23 -24.78
N PHE A 11 -26.54 3.45 -24.37
CA PHE A 11 -25.12 3.81 -24.53
C PHE A 11 -24.42 3.18 -25.75
N ALA A 12 -25.13 2.43 -26.58
CA ALA A 12 -24.56 1.72 -27.74
C ALA A 12 -24.35 2.60 -28.99
N GLN A 13 -24.81 3.87 -29.01
CA GLN A 13 -24.62 4.76 -30.16
C GLN A 13 -24.14 6.14 -29.70
N GLY A 14 -22.86 6.43 -29.96
CA GLY A 14 -22.25 7.73 -29.68
C GLY A 14 -22.82 8.80 -30.61
N ALA A 15 -23.53 9.75 -30.04
CA ALA A 15 -23.68 11.15 -30.45
C ALA A 15 -24.92 11.78 -29.75
N PHE A 16 -24.77 12.21 -28.49
CA PHE A 16 -25.72 13.18 -27.93
C PHE A 16 -24.95 14.33 -27.30
N GLY A 17 -25.29 15.54 -27.73
CA GLY A 17 -24.85 16.77 -27.07
C GLY A 17 -25.42 16.84 -25.65
N ALA A 18 -24.73 17.57 -24.75
CA ALA A 18 -25.07 17.67 -23.32
C ALA A 18 -26.47 18.29 -23.04
N SER A 19 -27.18 18.77 -24.06
CA SER A 19 -28.53 19.37 -24.01
C SER A 19 -29.68 18.40 -24.33
N ASP A 20 -29.36 17.20 -24.83
CA ASP A 20 -30.41 16.31 -25.41
C ASP A 20 -30.66 15.02 -24.60
N LEU A 21 -30.14 14.93 -23.36
CA LEU A 21 -30.48 13.82 -22.49
C LEU A 21 -31.91 14.03 -21.98
N PRO A 22 -32.85 13.05 -22.24
CA PRO A 22 -34.16 13.11 -21.62
C PRO A 22 -34.04 13.13 -20.13
N ALA A 23 -34.84 13.96 -19.47
CA ALA A 23 -34.91 13.95 -17.99
C ALA A 23 -35.17 12.49 -17.56
N PRO A 24 -34.39 11.93 -16.63
CA PRO A 24 -34.61 10.55 -16.21
C PRO A 24 -36.04 10.41 -15.68
N ASP A 25 -36.76 9.37 -16.13
CA ASP A 25 -38.03 8.93 -15.54
C ASP A 25 -37.76 8.44 -14.09
N THR A 26 -37.38 9.38 -13.28
CA THR A 26 -37.05 9.12 -11.86
C THR A 26 -38.36 9.30 -11.11
N PRO A 27 -38.86 8.29 -10.39
CA PRO A 27 -40.03 8.46 -9.57
C PRO A 27 -39.87 9.67 -8.65
N PRO A 28 -40.96 10.45 -8.43
CA PRO A 28 -40.91 11.65 -7.64
C PRO A 28 -40.34 11.32 -6.24
N ARG A 29 -39.41 12.16 -5.78
CA ARG A 29 -38.79 12.01 -4.46
C ARG A 29 -39.87 12.12 -3.38
N PRO A 30 -40.03 11.13 -2.47
CA PRO A 30 -40.92 11.26 -1.35
C PRO A 30 -40.58 12.50 -0.49
N ALA A 31 -41.56 13.15 0.08
CA ALA A 31 -41.32 14.28 0.96
C ALA A 31 -40.47 13.86 2.17
N GLY A 32 -39.41 14.61 2.44
CA GLY A 32 -38.46 14.29 3.54
C GLY A 32 -37.42 13.21 3.21
N ALA A 33 -37.44 12.62 2.01
CA ALA A 33 -36.42 11.65 1.62
C ALA A 33 -35.04 12.29 1.42
N ILE A 34 -34.01 11.60 1.86
CA ILE A 34 -32.60 11.94 1.64
C ILE A 34 -32.04 11.00 0.56
N THR A 35 -31.59 11.57 -0.54
CA THR A 35 -31.05 10.78 -1.67
C THR A 35 -29.54 10.77 -1.63
N ILE A 36 -28.95 9.58 -1.52
CA ILE A 36 -27.52 9.35 -1.62
C ILE A 36 -27.22 8.68 -2.98
N THR A 37 -26.34 9.26 -3.78
CA THR A 37 -25.97 8.68 -5.07
C THR A 37 -24.53 8.18 -5.06
N LEU A 38 -24.35 6.90 -5.38
CA LEU A 38 -23.03 6.29 -5.58
C LEU A 38 -22.58 6.55 -7.02
N LEU A 39 -21.36 7.08 -7.18
CA LEU A 39 -20.69 7.18 -8.49
C LEU A 39 -19.63 6.07 -8.56
N LEU A 40 -19.97 4.96 -9.22
CA LEU A 40 -19.14 3.76 -9.26
C LEU A 40 -18.80 3.34 -10.68
N PRO A 41 -17.61 2.76 -10.94
CA PRO A 41 -17.20 2.30 -12.28
C PRO A 41 -17.76 0.91 -12.62
N MET A 42 -19.10 0.78 -12.66
CA MET A 42 -19.79 -0.51 -12.80
C MET A 42 -19.52 -1.20 -14.15
N SER A 43 -19.31 -0.42 -15.22
CA SER A 43 -19.00 -0.90 -16.57
C SER A 43 -17.53 -0.70 -16.99
N SER A 44 -16.61 -0.56 -16.01
CA SER A 44 -15.17 -0.46 -16.33
C SER A 44 -14.68 -1.62 -17.18
N ALA A 45 -13.74 -1.36 -18.10
CA ALA A 45 -13.09 -2.42 -18.88
C ALA A 45 -12.26 -3.38 -18.00
N ASP A 46 -11.72 -2.89 -16.87
CA ASP A 46 -10.95 -3.68 -15.92
C ASP A 46 -11.89 -4.47 -14.99
N GLU A 47 -11.72 -5.79 -14.97
CA GLU A 47 -12.54 -6.71 -14.17
C GLU A 47 -12.35 -6.51 -12.66
N ASN A 48 -11.14 -6.23 -12.21
CA ASN A 48 -10.87 -5.97 -10.79
C ASN A 48 -11.56 -4.69 -10.33
N VAL A 49 -11.60 -3.68 -11.19
CA VAL A 49 -12.31 -2.43 -10.92
C VAL A 49 -13.83 -2.66 -10.84
N ARG A 50 -14.39 -3.48 -11.73
CA ARG A 50 -15.81 -3.86 -11.64
C ARG A 50 -16.12 -4.64 -10.37
N ALA A 51 -15.27 -5.59 -10.00
CA ALA A 51 -15.41 -6.35 -8.75
C ALA A 51 -15.39 -5.44 -7.53
N LEU A 52 -14.46 -4.47 -7.48
CA LEU A 52 -14.41 -3.47 -6.42
C LEU A 52 -15.67 -2.59 -6.40
N ALA A 53 -16.14 -2.12 -7.56
CA ALA A 53 -17.37 -1.32 -7.66
C ALA A 53 -18.59 -2.08 -7.10
N ASN A 54 -18.72 -3.37 -7.43
CA ASN A 54 -19.77 -4.22 -6.89
C ASN A 54 -19.66 -4.39 -5.38
N THR A 55 -18.44 -4.56 -4.85
CA THR A 55 -18.22 -4.65 -3.40
C THR A 55 -18.62 -3.37 -2.68
N LEU A 56 -18.28 -2.20 -3.24
CA LEU A 56 -18.68 -0.90 -2.68
C LEU A 56 -20.20 -0.70 -2.70
N LEU A 57 -20.87 -1.13 -3.79
CA LEU A 57 -22.32 -1.11 -3.87
C LEU A 57 -22.96 -1.99 -2.80
N GLN A 58 -22.49 -3.23 -2.66
CA GLN A 58 -22.99 -4.19 -1.69
C GLN A 58 -22.80 -3.68 -0.25
N ALA A 59 -21.63 -3.06 0.05
CA ALA A 59 -21.38 -2.44 1.35
C ALA A 59 -22.36 -1.29 1.65
N ALA A 60 -22.62 -0.43 0.66
CA ALA A 60 -23.61 0.65 0.82
C ALA A 60 -25.04 0.11 1.01
N GLN A 61 -25.42 -0.96 0.32
CA GLN A 61 -26.70 -1.65 0.53
C GLN A 61 -26.79 -2.26 1.93
N LEU A 62 -25.72 -2.90 2.41
CA LEU A 62 -25.66 -3.46 3.76
C LEU A 62 -25.86 -2.37 4.80
N ALA A 63 -25.15 -1.25 4.68
CA ALA A 63 -25.29 -0.11 5.58
C ALA A 63 -26.71 0.46 5.56
N LEU A 64 -27.35 0.54 4.39
CA LEU A 64 -28.73 0.99 4.27
C LEU A 64 -29.72 0.06 5.00
N PHE A 65 -29.54 -1.26 4.88
CA PHE A 65 -30.34 -2.26 5.58
C PHE A 65 -30.14 -2.19 7.10
N ASP A 66 -28.91 -2.02 7.56
CA ASP A 66 -28.59 -1.96 8.98
C ASP A 66 -29.16 -0.70 9.65
N VAL A 67 -29.11 0.44 8.95
CA VAL A 67 -29.67 1.71 9.44
C VAL A 67 -31.21 1.68 9.46
N ALA A 68 -31.83 0.90 8.57
CA ALA A 68 -33.27 0.67 8.48
C ALA A 68 -34.11 1.97 8.47
N ARG A 69 -33.65 3.02 7.79
CA ARG A 69 -34.33 4.30 7.68
C ARG A 69 -35.04 4.40 6.30
N PRO A 70 -36.37 4.40 6.25
CA PRO A 70 -37.11 4.43 4.97
C PRO A 70 -36.95 5.75 4.20
N GLU A 71 -36.55 6.82 4.87
CA GLU A 71 -36.27 8.11 4.23
C GLU A 71 -34.96 8.14 3.45
N LEU A 72 -34.04 7.18 3.65
CA LEU A 72 -32.78 7.09 2.89
C LEU A 72 -33.01 6.36 1.58
N LEU A 73 -32.72 7.04 0.48
CA LEU A 73 -32.77 6.51 -0.87
C LEU A 73 -31.35 6.37 -1.43
N LEU A 74 -30.96 5.16 -1.80
CA LEU A 74 -29.68 4.88 -2.44
C LEU A 74 -29.88 4.76 -3.96
N ARG A 75 -29.11 5.52 -4.73
CA ARG A 75 -29.05 5.46 -6.19
C ARG A 75 -27.64 5.15 -6.65
N VAL A 76 -27.51 4.59 -7.84
CA VAL A 76 -26.20 4.29 -8.45
C VAL A 76 -26.15 4.94 -9.82
N GLN A 77 -25.04 5.58 -10.13
CA GLN A 77 -24.71 6.12 -11.44
C GLN A 77 -23.36 5.54 -11.88
N ASP A 78 -23.35 4.97 -13.08
CA ASP A 78 -22.15 4.37 -13.62
C ASP A 78 -21.22 5.42 -14.20
N THR A 79 -19.94 5.37 -13.77
CA THR A 79 -18.90 6.26 -14.27
C THR A 79 -18.08 5.64 -15.41
N GLY A 80 -18.28 4.35 -15.69
CA GLY A 80 -17.46 3.60 -16.64
C GLY A 80 -15.95 3.59 -16.32
N GLY A 81 -15.56 4.08 -15.15
CA GLY A 81 -14.16 4.25 -14.77
C GLY A 81 -13.44 5.39 -15.49
N THR A 82 -14.17 6.29 -16.15
CA THR A 82 -13.59 7.38 -16.96
C THR A 82 -13.94 8.77 -16.42
N PRO A 83 -13.09 9.80 -16.67
CA PRO A 83 -13.39 11.18 -16.29
C PRO A 83 -14.66 11.72 -16.96
N VAL A 84 -14.91 11.35 -18.23
CA VAL A 84 -16.09 11.79 -18.98
C VAL A 84 -17.34 11.15 -18.42
N GLY A 85 -17.33 9.83 -18.20
CA GLY A 85 -18.43 9.09 -17.59
C GLY A 85 -18.75 9.60 -16.18
N ALA A 86 -17.73 9.84 -15.34
CA ALA A 86 -17.92 10.39 -14.02
C ALA A 86 -18.60 11.77 -14.05
N ARG A 87 -18.21 12.65 -14.97
CA ARG A 87 -18.86 13.96 -15.16
C ARG A 87 -20.33 13.83 -15.54
N THR A 88 -20.64 12.92 -16.45
CA THR A 88 -22.02 12.64 -16.86
C THR A 88 -22.83 12.08 -15.70
N ALA A 89 -22.29 11.10 -14.98
CA ALA A 89 -22.92 10.51 -13.79
C ALA A 89 -23.23 11.54 -12.71
N ALA A 90 -22.30 12.48 -12.44
CA ALA A 90 -22.49 13.57 -11.48
C ALA A 90 -23.64 14.51 -11.92
N ARG A 91 -23.72 14.88 -13.21
CA ARG A 91 -24.83 15.70 -13.73
C ARG A 91 -26.18 15.00 -13.60
N LEU A 92 -26.25 13.71 -13.89
CA LEU A 92 -27.46 12.92 -13.72
C LEU A 92 -27.87 12.81 -12.23
N ALA A 93 -26.90 12.62 -11.33
CA ALA A 93 -27.15 12.62 -9.89
C ALA A 93 -27.76 13.95 -9.43
N LEU A 94 -27.21 15.08 -9.86
CA LEU A 94 -27.70 16.41 -9.52
C LEU A 94 -29.09 16.68 -10.12
N ALA A 95 -29.32 16.28 -11.37
CA ALA A 95 -30.66 16.39 -12.00
C ALA A 95 -31.72 15.56 -11.26
N ALA A 96 -31.32 14.45 -10.63
CA ALA A 96 -32.16 13.62 -9.79
C ALA A 96 -32.27 14.11 -8.35
N SER A 97 -31.84 15.34 -8.03
CA SER A 97 -31.91 15.98 -6.71
C SER A 97 -31.23 15.17 -5.61
N THR A 98 -30.00 14.74 -5.85
CA THR A 98 -29.18 14.06 -4.83
C THR A 98 -28.76 15.04 -3.72
N ASP A 99 -28.73 14.56 -2.46
CA ASP A 99 -28.28 15.33 -1.30
C ASP A 99 -26.80 15.10 -1.00
N LEU A 100 -26.33 13.87 -1.28
CA LEU A 100 -24.94 13.47 -1.06
C LEU A 100 -24.49 12.56 -2.20
N ILE A 101 -23.28 12.78 -2.68
CA ILE A 101 -22.61 11.89 -3.60
C ILE A 101 -21.52 11.09 -2.84
N ILE A 102 -21.46 9.78 -3.06
CA ILE A 102 -20.36 8.92 -2.59
C ILE A 102 -19.65 8.36 -3.82
N GLY A 103 -18.36 8.63 -3.92
CA GLY A 103 -17.57 8.44 -5.12
C GLY A 103 -17.19 9.78 -5.77
N PRO A 104 -16.54 9.75 -6.93
CA PRO A 104 -16.07 8.58 -7.67
C PRO A 104 -14.82 7.91 -7.06
N LEU A 105 -14.34 6.83 -7.72
CA LEU A 105 -13.22 6.02 -7.23
C LEU A 105 -11.86 6.66 -7.59
N PHE A 106 -11.65 7.05 -8.84
CA PHE A 106 -10.35 7.48 -9.36
C PHE A 106 -10.12 8.99 -9.20
N ALA A 107 -8.88 9.39 -8.92
CA ALA A 107 -8.48 10.79 -8.79
C ALA A 107 -8.84 11.63 -10.03
N THR A 108 -8.56 11.12 -11.23
CA THR A 108 -8.93 11.78 -12.50
C THR A 108 -10.44 11.97 -12.66
N SER A 109 -11.23 11.03 -12.17
CA SER A 109 -12.69 11.13 -12.14
C SER A 109 -13.15 12.17 -11.11
N VAL A 110 -12.50 12.24 -9.93
CA VAL A 110 -12.77 13.30 -8.92
C VAL A 110 -12.49 14.68 -9.49
N GLN A 111 -11.33 14.85 -10.15
CA GLN A 111 -10.99 16.12 -10.82
C GLN A 111 -12.04 16.53 -11.87
N ALA A 112 -12.56 15.54 -12.63
CA ALA A 112 -13.56 15.79 -13.66
C ALA A 112 -14.94 16.20 -13.10
N VAL A 113 -15.34 15.69 -11.93
CA VAL A 113 -16.62 16.04 -11.29
C VAL A 113 -16.53 17.33 -10.45
N ALA A 114 -15.36 17.71 -9.96
CA ALA A 114 -15.17 18.84 -9.06
C ALA A 114 -15.81 20.15 -9.53
N PRO A 115 -15.67 20.58 -10.81
CA PRO A 115 -16.33 21.81 -11.28
C PRO A 115 -17.86 21.71 -11.28
N VAL A 116 -18.40 20.52 -11.58
CA VAL A 116 -19.85 20.27 -11.60
C VAL A 116 -20.44 20.35 -10.21
N LEU A 117 -19.77 19.73 -9.23
CA LEU A 117 -20.20 19.70 -7.83
C LEU A 117 -20.04 21.09 -7.19
N ALA A 118 -18.98 21.81 -7.51
CA ALA A 118 -18.76 23.16 -7.01
C ALA A 118 -19.86 24.13 -7.48
N ALA A 119 -20.26 24.09 -8.77
CA ALA A 119 -21.33 24.91 -9.33
C ALA A 119 -22.68 24.68 -8.65
N ALA A 120 -22.96 23.43 -8.24
CA ALA A 120 -24.17 23.04 -7.54
C ALA A 120 -24.06 23.14 -6.01
N SER A 121 -22.89 23.46 -5.47
CA SER A 121 -22.59 23.38 -4.01
C SER A 121 -22.90 22.02 -3.42
N ALA A 122 -22.81 20.93 -4.22
CA ALA A 122 -23.15 19.59 -3.82
C ALA A 122 -21.98 18.91 -3.07
N PRO A 123 -22.25 18.29 -1.91
CA PRO A 123 -21.22 17.59 -1.15
C PRO A 123 -20.93 16.21 -1.74
N ALA A 124 -19.65 15.81 -1.71
CA ALA A 124 -19.22 14.49 -2.12
C ALA A 124 -18.17 13.88 -1.18
N LEU A 125 -18.24 12.56 -1.02
CA LEU A 125 -17.26 11.73 -0.31
C LEU A 125 -16.62 10.80 -1.35
N ALA A 126 -15.45 11.15 -1.86
CA ALA A 126 -14.76 10.40 -2.90
C ALA A 126 -13.89 9.27 -2.32
N PHE A 127 -13.82 8.13 -3.02
CA PHE A 127 -12.98 7.00 -2.63
C PHE A 127 -11.50 7.17 -2.99
N SER A 128 -11.13 8.29 -3.61
CA SER A 128 -9.73 8.54 -3.98
C SER A 128 -8.82 8.58 -2.76
N ASN A 129 -7.61 8.08 -2.93
CA ASN A 129 -6.52 8.16 -1.97
C ASN A 129 -5.52 9.29 -2.28
N ASP A 130 -5.83 10.15 -3.23
CA ASP A 130 -5.01 11.29 -3.63
C ASP A 130 -5.53 12.58 -3.00
N ARG A 131 -4.79 13.12 -2.03
CA ARG A 131 -5.15 14.37 -1.32
C ARG A 131 -5.30 15.58 -2.23
N SER A 132 -4.62 15.61 -3.37
CA SER A 132 -4.64 16.76 -4.28
C SER A 132 -6.02 17.03 -4.90
N VAL A 133 -6.90 16.02 -4.93
CA VAL A 133 -8.23 16.15 -5.52
C VAL A 133 -9.32 16.55 -4.51
N ALA A 134 -8.98 16.65 -3.22
CA ALA A 134 -9.89 17.18 -2.22
C ALA A 134 -10.19 18.67 -2.47
N SER A 135 -11.40 19.10 -2.17
CA SER A 135 -11.81 20.49 -2.34
C SER A 135 -12.85 20.87 -1.29
N ARG A 136 -13.36 22.12 -1.36
CA ARG A 136 -14.36 22.60 -0.38
C ARG A 136 -15.60 21.70 -0.27
N ASN A 137 -16.00 21.05 -1.38
CA ASN A 137 -17.21 20.24 -1.44
C ASN A 137 -16.91 18.74 -1.60
N ILE A 138 -15.63 18.37 -1.62
CA ILE A 138 -15.20 16.98 -1.84
C ILE A 138 -14.25 16.57 -0.72
N TRP A 139 -14.67 15.62 0.10
CA TRP A 139 -13.86 14.95 1.10
C TRP A 139 -13.47 13.57 0.63
N LEU A 140 -12.39 13.02 1.18
CA LEU A 140 -11.86 11.71 0.79
C LEU A 140 -12.18 10.67 1.87
N LEU A 141 -12.70 9.53 1.43
CA LEU A 141 -12.92 8.31 2.23
C LEU A 141 -11.84 7.24 2.01
N GLY A 142 -10.99 7.42 0.99
CA GLY A 142 -9.92 6.47 0.69
C GLY A 142 -8.87 6.41 1.80
N PHE A 143 -8.21 5.26 1.91
CA PHE A 143 -7.03 5.13 2.77
C PHE A 143 -5.89 5.95 2.18
N ILE A 144 -5.53 7.03 2.87
CA ILE A 144 -4.49 7.95 2.41
C ILE A 144 -3.12 7.40 2.83
N PRO A 145 -2.25 7.03 1.89
CA PRO A 145 -0.97 6.40 2.22
C PRO A 145 -0.08 7.27 3.12
N GLU A 146 -0.13 8.59 2.95
CA GLU A 146 0.63 9.55 3.76
C GLU A 146 0.24 9.53 5.24
N ASP A 147 -1.03 9.21 5.57
CA ASP A 147 -1.49 9.05 6.95
C ASP A 147 -0.98 7.74 7.55
N ASN A 148 -0.91 6.69 6.73
CA ASN A 148 -0.31 5.43 7.14
C ASN A 148 1.18 5.59 7.40
N ILE A 149 1.89 6.32 6.54
CA ILE A 149 3.30 6.67 6.73
C ILE A 149 3.48 7.44 8.05
N ASP A 150 2.70 8.49 8.28
CA ASP A 150 2.80 9.32 9.48
C ASP A 150 2.71 8.46 10.76
N ARG A 151 1.70 7.59 10.84
CA ARG A 151 1.49 6.70 11.98
C ARG A 151 2.59 5.65 12.13
N ALA A 152 3.00 5.01 11.03
CA ALA A 152 4.03 3.98 11.06
C ALA A 152 5.40 4.57 11.48
N ILE A 153 5.77 5.74 10.95
CA ILE A 153 7.01 6.43 11.29
C ILE A 153 7.00 6.94 12.73
N ALA A 154 5.91 7.58 13.17
CA ALA A 154 5.77 8.02 14.55
C ALA A 154 5.95 6.88 15.56
N GLN A 155 5.34 5.72 15.29
CA GLN A 155 5.48 4.52 16.12
C GLN A 155 6.92 4.00 16.10
N THR A 156 7.55 3.92 14.92
CA THR A 156 8.91 3.38 14.76
C THR A 156 9.92 4.24 15.50
N ILE A 157 9.86 5.56 15.34
CA ILE A 157 10.73 6.50 16.03
C ILE A 157 10.43 6.50 17.54
N GLY A 158 9.16 6.39 17.94
CA GLY A 158 8.77 6.26 19.36
C GLY A 158 9.35 5.03 20.06
N GLN A 159 9.77 4.01 19.31
CA GLN A 159 10.49 2.83 19.81
C GLN A 159 12.03 2.98 19.76
N GLY A 160 12.54 4.16 19.40
CA GLY A 160 13.98 4.46 19.34
C GLY A 160 14.66 4.07 18.04
N LEU A 161 13.91 3.62 17.02
CA LEU A 161 14.42 3.28 15.68
C LEU A 161 14.35 4.55 14.80
N THR A 162 15.46 5.24 14.66
CA THR A 162 15.47 6.60 14.09
C THR A 162 16.07 6.70 12.69
N ARG A 163 16.77 5.65 12.23
CA ARG A 163 17.46 5.63 10.94
C ARG A 163 16.71 4.69 9.98
N PHE A 164 16.37 5.21 8.82
CA PHE A 164 15.51 4.50 7.87
C PHE A 164 16.21 4.24 6.54
N GLY A 165 16.04 3.02 6.02
CA GLY A 165 16.16 2.70 4.62
C GLY A 165 14.78 2.63 3.97
N ALA A 166 14.67 2.84 2.66
CA ALA A 166 13.41 2.70 1.94
C ALA A 166 13.58 2.00 0.59
N LEU A 167 12.63 1.13 0.27
CA LEU A 167 12.45 0.53 -1.05
C LEU A 167 11.17 1.09 -1.64
N LEU A 168 11.25 1.90 -2.69
CA LEU A 168 10.12 2.59 -3.28
C LEU A 168 9.87 2.08 -4.72
N PRO A 169 8.61 1.86 -5.12
CA PRO A 169 8.31 1.50 -6.51
C PRO A 169 8.60 2.66 -7.45
N GLN A 170 9.03 2.36 -8.65
CA GLN A 170 9.22 3.34 -9.71
C GLN A 170 7.89 3.99 -10.11
N GLY A 171 7.90 5.30 -10.35
CA GLY A 171 6.77 6.09 -10.84
C GLY A 171 6.20 7.08 -9.82
N GLU A 172 5.13 7.74 -10.22
CA GLU A 172 4.52 8.86 -9.46
C GLU A 172 4.11 8.47 -8.03
N TYR A 173 3.62 7.24 -7.84
CA TYR A 173 3.26 6.73 -6.52
C TYR A 173 4.48 6.66 -5.58
N GLY A 174 5.58 6.04 -6.04
CA GLY A 174 6.81 5.95 -5.25
C GLY A 174 7.43 7.32 -4.95
N GLU A 175 7.45 8.23 -5.93
CA GLU A 175 7.93 9.60 -5.72
C GLU A 175 7.11 10.37 -4.69
N ARG A 176 5.78 10.24 -4.74
CA ARG A 176 4.88 10.85 -3.76
C ARG A 176 5.12 10.32 -2.36
N LEU A 177 5.25 9.00 -2.23
CA LEU A 177 5.52 8.36 -0.95
C LEU A 177 6.91 8.68 -0.41
N GLY A 178 7.92 8.76 -1.27
CA GLY A 178 9.28 9.15 -0.89
C GLY A 178 9.34 10.53 -0.27
N ARG A 179 8.67 11.52 -0.88
CA ARG A 179 8.55 12.86 -0.31
C ARG A 179 7.83 12.86 1.04
N ALA A 180 6.70 12.16 1.13
CA ALA A 180 5.96 12.06 2.38
C ALA A 180 6.77 11.37 3.48
N LEU A 181 7.51 10.32 3.13
CA LEU A 181 8.37 9.58 4.05
C LEU A 181 9.48 10.48 4.62
N ASP A 182 10.21 11.18 3.77
CA ASP A 182 11.28 12.10 4.17
C ASP A 182 10.76 13.20 5.09
N GLU A 183 9.65 13.85 4.73
CA GLU A 183 9.01 14.87 5.55
C GLU A 183 8.59 14.35 6.94
N ARG A 184 8.04 13.12 7.01
CA ARG A 184 7.56 12.56 8.28
C ARG A 184 8.70 12.08 9.16
N ILE A 185 9.73 11.45 8.58
CA ILE A 185 10.93 11.04 9.31
C ILE A 185 11.61 12.27 9.92
N ALA A 186 11.83 13.32 9.13
CA ALA A 186 12.43 14.58 9.61
C ALA A 186 11.57 15.24 10.70
N ARG A 187 10.23 15.25 10.55
CA ARG A 187 9.29 15.81 11.54
C ARG A 187 9.44 15.16 12.92
N TYR A 188 9.65 13.85 12.97
CA TYR A 188 9.79 13.09 14.22
C TYR A 188 11.23 12.95 14.69
N GLY A 189 12.19 13.62 14.02
CA GLY A 189 13.61 13.65 14.43
C GLY A 189 14.40 12.41 14.02
N GLY A 190 13.95 11.68 13.01
CA GLY A 190 14.69 10.59 12.38
C GLY A 190 15.50 11.03 11.16
N GLU A 191 16.15 10.07 10.52
CA GLU A 191 16.97 10.24 9.31
C GLU A 191 16.62 9.19 8.27
N LEU A 192 16.37 9.62 7.03
CA LEU A 192 16.24 8.74 5.86
C LEU A 192 17.64 8.55 5.24
N VAL A 193 18.29 7.45 5.61
CA VAL A 193 19.71 7.19 5.31
C VAL A 193 19.92 6.78 3.85
N GLN A 194 19.01 5.93 3.32
CA GLN A 194 19.14 5.39 1.98
C GLN A 194 17.78 5.11 1.36
N VAL A 195 17.63 5.46 0.08
CA VAL A 195 16.43 5.16 -0.71
C VAL A 195 16.85 4.46 -1.98
N GLU A 196 16.22 3.33 -2.28
CA GLU A 196 16.37 2.62 -3.53
C GLU A 196 15.02 2.52 -4.23
N ILE A 197 15.05 2.78 -5.54
CA ILE A 197 13.87 2.70 -6.40
C ILE A 197 13.93 1.42 -7.21
N TYR A 198 12.86 0.64 -7.22
CA TYR A 198 12.78 -0.62 -7.98
C TYR A 198 11.70 -0.55 -9.06
N PRO A 199 11.91 -1.19 -10.21
CA PRO A 199 10.89 -1.34 -11.26
C PRO A 199 9.81 -2.35 -10.84
N PRO A 200 8.64 -2.37 -11.50
CA PRO A 200 7.51 -3.22 -11.12
C PRO A 200 7.73 -4.71 -11.39
N ASP A 201 8.72 -5.08 -12.18
CA ASP A 201 9.04 -6.46 -12.51
C ASP A 201 9.93 -7.12 -11.44
N ALA A 202 9.62 -8.35 -11.06
CA ALA A 202 10.33 -9.05 -10.00
C ALA A 202 11.84 -9.18 -10.20
N PRO A 203 12.39 -9.46 -11.42
CA PRO A 203 13.83 -9.48 -11.65
C PRO A 203 14.51 -8.14 -11.38
N GLY A 204 13.85 -7.04 -11.66
CA GLY A 204 14.38 -5.70 -11.45
C GLY A 204 14.45 -5.27 -9.97
N MET A 205 13.82 -5.99 -9.06
CA MET A 205 13.88 -5.71 -7.62
C MET A 205 15.21 -6.14 -6.98
N PHE A 206 15.93 -7.07 -7.60
CA PHE A 206 17.14 -7.68 -7.03
C PHE A 206 18.26 -6.65 -6.75
N ASP A 207 18.65 -5.88 -7.75
CA ASP A 207 19.74 -4.91 -7.63
C ASP A 207 19.45 -3.77 -6.65
N PRO A 208 18.26 -3.14 -6.64
CA PRO A 208 17.90 -2.16 -5.62
C PRO A 208 17.99 -2.69 -4.19
N VAL A 209 17.47 -3.89 -3.92
CA VAL A 209 17.57 -4.51 -2.59
C VAL A 209 19.02 -4.80 -2.22
N LYS A 210 19.82 -5.31 -3.16
CA LYS A 210 21.25 -5.57 -2.99
C LYS A 210 22.01 -4.30 -2.62
N ARG A 211 21.70 -3.16 -3.28
CA ARG A 211 22.29 -1.85 -2.94
C ARG A 211 21.85 -1.34 -1.59
N LEU A 212 20.53 -1.43 -1.29
CA LEU A 212 20.01 -1.04 0.03
C LEU A 212 20.69 -1.81 1.15
N ALA A 213 20.88 -3.11 0.98
CA ALA A 213 21.59 -3.98 1.91
C ALA A 213 23.10 -3.69 2.02
N GLN A 214 23.65 -2.82 1.16
CA GLN A 214 25.10 -2.57 1.03
C GLN A 214 25.90 -3.89 0.88
N TYR A 215 25.26 -4.89 0.23
CA TYR A 215 25.74 -6.27 0.23
C TYR A 215 27.17 -6.41 -0.31
N GLU A 216 27.50 -5.75 -1.43
CA GLU A 216 28.84 -5.83 -2.01
C GLU A 216 29.93 -5.25 -1.10
N THR A 217 29.65 -4.11 -0.48
CA THR A 217 30.61 -3.47 0.46
C THR A 217 30.82 -4.34 1.71
N ARG A 218 29.72 -4.90 2.26
CA ARG A 218 29.77 -5.77 3.43
C ARG A 218 30.43 -7.11 3.11
N ARG A 219 30.24 -7.65 1.89
CA ARG A 219 30.94 -8.85 1.42
C ARG A 219 32.43 -8.61 1.18
N ALA A 220 32.79 -7.45 0.62
CA ALA A 220 34.20 -7.08 0.47
C ALA A 220 34.90 -6.96 1.84
N ALA A 221 34.26 -6.31 2.81
CA ALA A 221 34.79 -6.21 4.17
C ALA A 221 34.94 -7.60 4.84
N HIS A 222 34.00 -8.52 4.60
CA HIS A 222 34.11 -9.90 5.05
C HIS A 222 35.33 -10.61 4.42
N ALA A 223 35.50 -10.50 3.11
CA ALA A 223 36.63 -11.11 2.42
C ALA A 223 37.97 -10.54 2.86
N GLU A 224 38.04 -9.24 3.12
CA GLU A 224 39.25 -8.56 3.64
C GLU A 224 39.59 -9.06 5.04
N GLU A 225 38.62 -9.16 5.93
CA GLU A 225 38.82 -9.64 7.29
C GLU A 225 39.21 -11.13 7.30
N MET A 226 38.61 -11.98 6.45
CA MET A 226 39.01 -13.37 6.26
C MET A 226 40.49 -13.48 5.85
N ALA A 227 40.90 -12.69 4.85
CA ALA A 227 42.27 -12.65 4.36
C ALA A 227 43.26 -12.16 5.45
N ARG A 228 42.84 -11.18 6.27
CA ARG A 228 43.65 -10.69 7.41
C ARG A 228 43.87 -11.78 8.45
N LEU A 229 42.80 -12.48 8.86
CA LEU A 229 42.90 -13.60 9.84
C LEU A 229 43.77 -14.74 9.29
N GLU A 230 43.65 -15.09 8.01
CA GLU A 230 44.49 -16.10 7.38
C GLU A 230 45.98 -15.70 7.34
N ALA A 231 46.26 -14.42 7.04
CA ALA A 231 47.64 -13.92 7.05
C ALA A 231 48.25 -13.96 8.44
N GLU A 232 47.48 -13.53 9.47
CA GLU A 232 47.88 -13.57 10.87
C GLU A 232 48.12 -15.02 11.34
N ALA A 233 47.25 -15.94 11.00
CA ALA A 233 47.42 -17.36 11.32
C ALA A 233 48.67 -17.97 10.69
N LYS A 234 48.97 -17.60 9.43
CA LYS A 234 50.25 -18.04 8.77
C LYS A 234 51.50 -17.52 9.42
N LEU A 235 51.47 -16.30 10.00
CA LEU A 235 52.61 -15.71 10.70
C LEU A 235 52.84 -16.42 12.05
N LEU A 236 51.78 -16.88 12.71
CA LEU A 236 51.84 -17.53 14.02
C LEU A 236 52.10 -19.04 13.93
N ALA A 237 51.86 -19.65 12.75
CA ALA A 237 52.06 -21.08 12.56
C ALA A 237 53.55 -21.46 12.65
N PRO A 238 53.93 -22.41 13.53
CA PRO A 238 55.30 -22.90 13.60
C PRO A 238 55.69 -23.57 12.28
N PRO A 239 56.92 -23.31 11.76
CA PRO A 239 57.38 -23.90 10.50
C PRO A 239 57.31 -25.44 10.47
N GLU A 240 57.47 -26.05 11.66
CA GLU A 240 57.48 -27.51 11.83
C GLU A 240 56.08 -28.13 11.86
N MET A 241 55.02 -27.29 12.02
CA MET A 241 53.61 -27.72 12.06
C MET A 241 52.77 -27.18 10.88
N ALA A 242 53.46 -26.90 9.75
CA ALA A 242 52.77 -26.40 8.55
C ALA A 242 51.71 -27.41 8.07
N SER A 243 50.47 -27.19 8.38
CA SER A 243 49.33 -27.92 7.85
C SER A 243 48.76 -27.15 6.63
N GLU A 244 47.94 -27.82 5.80
CA GLU A 244 47.22 -27.16 4.69
C GLU A 244 46.32 -25.99 5.21
N ASN A 245 45.83 -26.12 6.42
CA ASN A 245 45.06 -25.09 7.10
C ASN A 245 45.85 -24.50 8.28
N PRO A 246 46.33 -23.24 8.22
CA PRO A 246 47.15 -22.64 9.25
C PRO A 246 46.44 -22.55 10.63
N PHE A 247 45.09 -22.52 10.66
CA PHE A 247 44.32 -22.45 11.89
C PHE A 247 44.40 -23.73 12.73
N ASP A 248 44.63 -24.90 12.11
CA ASP A 248 44.81 -26.16 12.85
C ASP A 248 46.12 -26.15 13.64
N SER A 249 47.17 -25.51 13.09
CA SER A 249 48.48 -25.41 13.72
C SER A 249 48.54 -24.45 14.88
N ILE A 250 47.63 -23.48 14.96
CA ILE A 250 47.65 -22.40 15.98
C ILE A 250 46.51 -22.52 17.00
N ARG A 251 45.75 -23.60 16.96
CA ARG A 251 44.52 -23.79 17.82
C ARG A 251 44.86 -23.61 19.33
N ASP A 252 45.99 -24.14 19.77
CA ASP A 252 46.42 -24.02 21.17
C ASP A 252 47.23 -22.77 21.45
N ILE A 253 47.73 -22.10 20.40
CA ILE A 253 48.57 -20.91 20.50
C ILE A 253 47.71 -19.64 20.49
N ALA A 254 46.73 -19.57 19.62
CA ALA A 254 45.84 -18.43 19.39
C ALA A 254 44.36 -18.85 19.26
N PRO A 255 43.77 -19.40 20.32
CA PRO A 255 42.39 -19.92 20.26
C PRO A 255 41.35 -18.87 19.91
N GLU A 256 41.56 -17.59 20.25
CA GLU A 256 40.68 -16.48 19.93
C GLU A 256 40.67 -16.21 18.40
N LEU A 257 41.84 -16.28 17.75
CA LEU A 257 41.96 -16.11 16.30
C LEU A 257 41.21 -17.20 15.54
N VAL A 258 41.34 -18.45 16.00
CA VAL A 258 40.61 -19.60 15.45
C VAL A 258 39.10 -19.43 15.66
N SER A 259 38.68 -19.00 16.83
CA SER A 259 37.25 -18.75 17.12
C SER A 259 36.66 -17.65 16.24
N ASN A 260 37.40 -16.56 16.04
CA ASN A 260 36.97 -15.46 15.16
C ASN A 260 36.85 -15.90 13.70
N TYR A 261 37.81 -16.67 13.21
CA TYR A 261 37.77 -17.25 11.86
C TYR A 261 36.56 -18.19 11.67
N GLU A 262 36.33 -19.10 12.61
CA GLU A 262 35.19 -20.02 12.57
C GLU A 262 33.83 -19.30 12.68
N ALA A 263 33.78 -18.18 13.44
CA ALA A 263 32.61 -17.34 13.49
C ALA A 263 32.36 -16.61 12.15
N LEU A 264 33.44 -16.10 11.55
CA LEU A 264 33.34 -15.39 10.29
C LEU A 264 32.93 -16.29 9.11
N LYS A 265 33.38 -17.56 9.10
CA LYS A 265 32.96 -18.57 8.11
C LYS A 265 31.44 -18.84 8.08
N ARG A 266 30.72 -18.51 9.16
CA ARG A 266 29.27 -18.75 9.28
C ARG A 266 28.43 -17.62 8.72
N VAL A 267 29.03 -16.52 8.33
CA VAL A 267 28.36 -15.34 7.78
C VAL A 267 28.93 -15.04 6.39
N GLU A 268 28.14 -14.40 5.53
CA GLU A 268 28.59 -14.02 4.19
C GLU A 268 29.03 -12.55 4.08
N THR A 269 28.60 -11.74 5.05
CA THR A 269 28.86 -10.31 5.06
C THR A 269 29.35 -9.86 6.43
N LEU A 270 30.14 -8.78 6.47
CA LEU A 270 30.65 -8.15 7.68
C LEU A 270 30.26 -6.66 7.70
N GLY A 271 30.01 -6.16 8.90
CA GLY A 271 29.63 -4.78 9.13
C GLY A 271 28.15 -4.59 9.38
N GLU A 272 27.82 -3.41 9.90
CA GLU A 272 26.47 -3.06 10.27
C GLU A 272 25.70 -2.46 9.08
N ILE A 273 24.39 -2.68 9.08
CA ILE A 273 23.48 -1.99 8.18
C ILE A 273 23.24 -0.58 8.74
N PRO A 274 23.29 0.48 7.90
CA PRO A 274 23.29 1.85 8.39
C PRO A 274 21.91 2.37 8.85
N TYR A 275 20.88 1.53 8.90
CA TYR A 275 19.52 1.91 9.30
C TYR A 275 18.91 0.87 10.25
N ASP A 276 17.97 1.34 11.07
CA ASP A 276 17.27 0.55 12.08
C ASP A 276 15.98 -0.07 11.53
N ALA A 277 15.42 0.57 10.50
CA ALA A 277 14.18 0.15 9.85
C ALA A 277 14.23 0.30 8.33
N VAL A 278 13.50 -0.58 7.62
CA VAL A 278 13.28 -0.48 6.17
C VAL A 278 11.80 -0.26 5.91
N PHE A 279 11.49 0.82 5.19
CA PHE A 279 10.14 1.13 4.76
C PHE A 279 9.86 0.56 3.36
N MET A 280 8.77 -0.21 3.24
CA MET A 280 8.31 -0.85 2.00
C MET A 280 6.82 -0.59 1.80
N PRO A 281 6.43 0.44 1.02
CA PRO A 281 5.02 0.79 0.79
C PRO A 281 4.35 -0.06 -0.30
N GLU A 282 4.60 -1.34 -0.28
CA GLU A 282 4.11 -2.29 -1.27
C GLU A 282 3.16 -3.30 -0.62
N GLY A 283 2.42 -4.04 -1.44
CA GLY A 283 1.49 -5.08 -0.99
C GLY A 283 1.39 -6.25 -1.97
N GLY A 284 0.59 -7.24 -1.62
CA GLY A 284 0.28 -8.38 -2.48
C GLY A 284 1.51 -9.09 -3.04
N LEU A 285 1.46 -9.47 -4.32
CA LEU A 285 2.54 -10.22 -4.99
C LEU A 285 3.87 -9.45 -5.05
N ALA A 286 3.83 -8.13 -5.23
CA ALA A 286 5.05 -7.33 -5.33
C ALA A 286 5.82 -7.36 -3.99
N LEU A 287 5.15 -7.23 -2.85
CA LEU A 287 5.79 -7.34 -1.54
C LEU A 287 6.30 -8.77 -1.27
N ARG A 288 5.57 -9.80 -1.70
CA ARG A 288 5.99 -11.21 -1.59
C ARG A 288 7.26 -11.52 -2.39
N ASN A 289 7.49 -10.80 -3.49
CA ASN A 289 8.74 -10.89 -4.25
C ASN A 289 9.86 -10.06 -3.60
N LEU A 290 9.54 -8.92 -3.04
CA LEU A 290 10.52 -7.95 -2.51
C LEU A 290 11.06 -8.35 -1.12
N ALA A 291 10.17 -8.72 -0.20
CA ALA A 291 10.53 -8.94 1.20
C ALA A 291 11.57 -10.07 1.41
N PRO A 292 11.51 -11.22 0.70
CA PRO A 292 12.50 -12.28 0.85
C PRO A 292 13.91 -11.89 0.37
N LEU A 293 14.03 -10.88 -0.51
CA LEU A 293 15.34 -10.42 -0.99
C LEU A 293 16.15 -9.74 0.12
N LEU A 294 15.50 -9.13 1.11
CA LEU A 294 16.20 -8.48 2.22
C LEU A 294 17.04 -9.48 3.03
N PRO A 295 16.46 -10.56 3.62
CA PRO A 295 17.26 -11.58 4.30
C PRO A 295 18.19 -12.36 3.34
N TYR A 296 17.84 -12.51 2.06
CA TYR A 296 18.76 -13.07 1.06
C TYR A 296 20.07 -12.25 0.93
N PHE A 297 20.01 -10.94 1.14
CA PHE A 297 21.16 -10.05 1.18
C PHE A 297 21.61 -9.70 2.61
N ASP A 298 21.38 -10.60 3.57
CA ASP A 298 21.78 -10.47 4.98
C ASP A 298 21.22 -9.24 5.71
N VAL A 299 19.99 -8.82 5.37
CA VAL A 299 19.21 -7.87 6.17
C VAL A 299 18.29 -8.66 7.10
N ASP A 300 18.75 -8.94 8.31
CA ASP A 300 18.01 -9.75 9.28
C ASP A 300 16.79 -9.00 9.84
N PRO A 301 15.54 -9.47 9.62
CA PRO A 301 14.33 -8.82 10.12
C PRO A 301 14.20 -8.79 11.65
N ARG A 302 15.05 -9.55 12.37
CA ARG A 302 15.13 -9.48 13.84
C ARG A 302 15.97 -8.29 14.33
N ARG A 303 16.85 -7.76 13.47
CA ARG A 303 17.74 -6.62 13.76
C ARG A 303 17.27 -5.33 13.09
N VAL A 304 16.76 -5.42 11.88
CA VAL A 304 16.21 -4.30 11.10
C VAL A 304 14.70 -4.45 11.04
N LYS A 305 13.97 -3.46 11.54
CA LYS A 305 12.51 -3.48 11.55
C LYS A 305 11.95 -3.24 10.16
N PHE A 306 11.13 -4.15 9.65
CA PHE A 306 10.40 -3.95 8.41
C PHE A 306 9.12 -3.17 8.69
N VAL A 307 8.89 -2.11 7.92
CA VAL A 307 7.79 -1.17 8.13
C VAL A 307 7.05 -0.96 6.81
N GLY A 308 5.73 -1.04 6.85
CA GLY A 308 4.87 -0.91 5.69
C GLY A 308 3.68 0.02 5.88
N THR A 309 2.83 0.05 4.88
CA THR A 309 1.55 0.76 4.88
C THR A 309 0.39 -0.21 5.17
N GLY A 310 -0.85 0.30 5.15
CA GLY A 310 -2.05 -0.52 5.25
C GLY A 310 -2.21 -1.59 4.15
N LEU A 311 -1.39 -1.56 3.10
CA LEU A 311 -1.32 -2.63 2.10
C LEU A 311 -0.80 -3.96 2.68
N TRP A 312 -0.17 -3.93 3.86
CA TRP A 312 0.27 -5.12 4.58
C TRP A 312 -0.85 -5.81 5.36
N ASP A 313 -2.01 -5.18 5.48
CA ASP A 313 -3.17 -5.76 6.16
C ASP A 313 -3.89 -6.78 5.26
N ASP A 314 -3.13 -7.79 4.85
CA ASP A 314 -3.52 -8.89 3.98
C ASP A 314 -3.15 -10.23 4.68
N PRO A 315 -4.13 -11.12 4.91
CA PRO A 315 -3.88 -12.42 5.53
C PRO A 315 -2.84 -13.28 4.81
N GLU A 316 -2.70 -13.13 3.48
CA GLU A 316 -1.69 -13.87 2.72
C GLU A 316 -0.26 -13.40 3.05
N LEU A 317 -0.08 -12.11 3.28
CA LEU A 317 1.21 -11.55 3.70
C LEU A 317 1.62 -11.98 5.11
N GLY A 318 0.65 -12.26 5.98
CA GLY A 318 0.91 -12.81 7.31
C GLY A 318 1.57 -14.19 7.31
N GLN A 319 1.60 -14.87 6.18
CA GLN A 319 2.26 -16.17 6.02
C GLN A 319 3.72 -16.06 5.53
N GLU A 320 4.16 -14.85 5.16
CA GLU A 320 5.52 -14.62 4.65
C GLU A 320 6.52 -14.47 5.80
N PRO A 321 7.45 -15.43 6.02
CA PRO A 321 8.36 -15.40 7.17
C PRO A 321 9.19 -14.12 7.31
N PRO A 322 9.68 -13.46 6.23
CA PRO A 322 10.44 -12.23 6.35
C PRO A 322 9.64 -11.07 6.93
N LEU A 323 8.31 -11.08 6.80
CA LEU A 323 7.43 -10.03 7.29
C LEU A 323 6.98 -10.25 8.75
N HIS A 324 7.32 -11.39 9.36
CA HIS A 324 6.95 -11.67 10.74
C HIS A 324 7.59 -10.66 11.70
N GLY A 325 6.76 -10.00 12.49
CA GLY A 325 7.20 -8.94 13.41
C GLY A 325 7.38 -7.57 12.75
N GLY A 326 7.11 -7.44 11.45
CA GLY A 326 7.00 -6.16 10.76
C GLY A 326 5.85 -5.31 11.29
N TRP A 327 5.91 -3.99 11.08
CA TRP A 327 4.90 -3.04 11.52
C TRP A 327 4.26 -2.32 10.34
N TYR A 328 2.96 -2.09 10.45
CA TYR A 328 2.22 -1.28 9.49
C TYR A 328 1.06 -0.57 10.17
N ALA A 329 0.64 0.55 9.61
CA ALA A 329 -0.53 1.26 10.08
C ALA A 329 -1.78 0.73 9.36
N ALA A 330 -2.77 0.32 10.13
CA ALA A 330 -4.05 -0.15 9.61
C ALA A 330 -5.20 0.33 10.51
N PRO A 331 -6.44 0.34 10.01
CA PRO A 331 -7.64 0.46 10.85
C PRO A 331 -7.74 -0.69 11.86
N ASP A 332 -8.57 -0.50 12.89
CA ASP A 332 -8.82 -1.51 13.91
C ASP A 332 -9.30 -2.84 13.29
N ALA A 333 -8.51 -3.88 13.49
CA ALA A 333 -8.80 -5.22 12.97
C ALA A 333 -10.12 -5.82 13.53
N ALA A 334 -10.57 -5.39 14.72
CA ALA A 334 -11.82 -5.87 15.30
C ALA A 334 -13.03 -5.28 14.55
N LEU A 335 -12.98 -3.99 14.22
CA LEU A 335 -14.02 -3.34 13.41
C LEU A 335 -14.10 -3.93 12.01
N TRP A 336 -12.93 -4.16 11.39
CA TRP A 336 -12.87 -4.81 10.09
C TRP A 336 -13.46 -6.22 10.10
N ARG A 337 -13.09 -7.05 11.07
CA ARG A 337 -13.65 -8.41 11.19
C ARG A 337 -15.16 -8.39 11.33
N LYS A 338 -15.68 -7.54 12.22
CA LYS A 338 -17.14 -7.41 12.42
C LYS A 338 -17.85 -7.07 11.11
N PHE A 339 -17.32 -6.09 10.35
CA PHE A 339 -17.89 -5.71 9.06
C PHE A 339 -17.75 -6.85 8.03
N SER A 340 -16.57 -7.45 7.90
CA SER A 340 -16.28 -8.51 6.93
C SER A 340 -17.13 -9.76 7.16
N ASP A 341 -17.31 -10.17 8.41
CA ASP A 341 -18.15 -11.32 8.75
C ASP A 341 -19.62 -11.01 8.45
N HIS A 342 -20.11 -9.83 8.83
CA HIS A 342 -21.48 -9.43 8.52
C HIS A 342 -21.74 -9.31 7.01
N TYR A 343 -20.78 -8.80 6.26
CA TYR A 343 -20.84 -8.75 4.80
C TYR A 343 -20.85 -10.15 4.18
N ALA A 344 -19.96 -11.04 4.66
CA ALA A 344 -19.86 -12.41 4.17
C ALA A 344 -21.14 -13.22 4.44
N ASP A 345 -21.80 -13.01 5.57
CA ASP A 345 -23.09 -13.64 5.89
C ASP A 345 -24.19 -13.25 4.90
N LYS A 346 -24.18 -12.04 4.36
CA LYS A 346 -25.18 -11.55 3.42
C LYS A 346 -24.86 -11.86 1.96
N PHE A 347 -23.60 -11.71 1.56
CA PHE A 347 -23.20 -11.78 0.16
C PHE A 347 -22.39 -13.03 -0.21
N GLN A 348 -22.06 -13.89 0.76
CA GLN A 348 -21.29 -15.13 0.60
C GLN A 348 -19.90 -14.91 -0.03
N THR A 349 -19.37 -13.70 0.09
CA THR A 349 -18.04 -13.28 -0.38
C THR A 349 -17.40 -12.37 0.64
N ARG A 350 -16.08 -12.21 0.58
CA ARG A 350 -15.37 -11.24 1.43
C ARG A 350 -15.33 -9.86 0.76
N PRO A 351 -15.51 -8.78 1.51
CA PRO A 351 -15.44 -7.43 0.96
C PRO A 351 -13.99 -7.01 0.69
N ALA A 352 -13.79 -6.10 -0.26
CA ALA A 352 -12.53 -5.36 -0.38
C ALA A 352 -12.36 -4.40 0.81
N ARG A 353 -11.11 -4.17 1.24
CA ARG A 353 -10.79 -3.28 2.38
C ARG A 353 -11.38 -1.87 2.24
N LEU A 354 -11.40 -1.33 1.04
CA LEU A 354 -11.95 0.00 0.76
C LEU A 354 -13.47 0.11 1.04
N ALA A 355 -14.17 -1.00 1.18
CA ALA A 355 -15.61 -1.05 1.41
C ALA A 355 -16.02 -0.93 2.89
N SER A 356 -15.03 -0.93 3.81
CA SER A 356 -15.27 -0.86 5.27
C SER A 356 -15.54 0.53 5.80
#